data_652605c22814178b19d0ab51a6ea50aa
#
_entry.id   652605c22814178b19d0ab51a6ea50aa
#
_cell.length_a   1.000
_cell.length_b   1.000
_cell.length_c   1.000
_cell.angle_alpha   90.00
_cell.angle_beta   90.00
_cell.angle_gamma   90.00
#
_symmetry.space_group_name_H-M   'P 1'
#
loop_
_entity.id
_entity.type
_entity.pdbx_description
1 polymer ?
#
loop_
_entity_poly.entity_id
_entity_poly.type
_entity_poly.pdbx_seq_one_letter_code
_entity_poly.pdbx_strand_id
1 'polypeptide(L)'
;MCEFKILYDCRFGVVFQCEQCGGMTVAFGTVSLTLSQAEFQLLCQKAASGLAFFEPRVEGPLIKQIPFWRINDFTTIVLNLEELRQLSQMLQKAKSKMVVFEPKSVASELIARFPTCQS
;
A
#
# COMPACT_ATOMS: atom_id res chain seq x y z
N MET A 1 -19.86 10.92 -3.46
CA MET A 1 -18.65 10.64 -4.24
C MET A 1 -17.42 11.02 -3.44
N CYS A 2 -16.42 10.18 -3.47
CA CYS A 2 -15.21 10.44 -2.68
C CYS A 2 -14.25 11.34 -3.44
N GLU A 3 -13.56 12.19 -2.70
CA GLU A 3 -12.47 12.97 -3.24
C GLU A 3 -11.16 12.36 -2.76
N PHE A 4 -10.20 12.27 -3.66
CA PHE A 4 -8.92 11.64 -3.39
C PHE A 4 -7.81 12.67 -3.38
N LYS A 5 -6.90 12.51 -2.44
CA LYS A 5 -5.71 13.33 -2.35
C LYS A 5 -4.49 12.48 -2.68
N ILE A 6 -3.67 12.95 -3.59
CA ILE A 6 -2.42 12.28 -3.93
C ILE A 6 -1.44 12.53 -2.80
N LEU A 7 -0.99 11.47 -2.13
CA LEU A 7 -0.01 11.57 -1.06
C LEU A 7 1.40 11.56 -1.61
N TYR A 8 1.62 10.77 -2.64
CA TYR A 8 2.92 10.69 -3.28
C TYR A 8 2.75 10.11 -4.67
N ASP A 9 3.46 10.65 -5.64
CA ASP A 9 3.50 10.08 -6.98
C ASP A 9 4.95 10.06 -7.47
N CYS A 10 5.25 9.08 -8.29
CA CYS A 10 6.55 8.94 -8.88
C CYS A 10 6.42 8.13 -10.16
N ARG A 11 7.52 7.96 -10.87
CA ARG A 11 7.52 7.18 -12.10
C ARG A 11 7.05 5.74 -11.88
N PHE A 12 7.28 5.20 -10.70
CA PHE A 12 6.93 3.83 -10.35
C PHE A 12 5.44 3.66 -10.06
N GLY A 13 4.81 4.65 -9.45
CA GLY A 13 3.41 4.55 -9.09
C GLY A 13 2.90 5.75 -8.30
N VAL A 14 1.76 5.58 -7.68
CA VAL A 14 1.07 6.66 -6.96
C VAL A 14 0.34 6.10 -5.76
N VAL A 15 0.22 6.92 -4.72
CA VAL A 15 -0.58 6.60 -3.53
C VAL A 15 -1.59 7.71 -3.32
N PHE A 16 -2.87 7.31 -3.23
CA PHE A 16 -3.98 8.23 -2.95
C PHE A 16 -4.58 7.94 -1.60
N GLN A 17 -5.14 8.97 -0.99
CA GLN A 17 -5.99 8.79 0.18
C GLN A 17 -7.35 9.41 -0.09
N CYS A 18 -8.42 8.71 0.27
CA CYS A 18 -9.77 9.27 0.23
C CYS A 18 -9.94 10.25 1.38
N GLU A 19 -10.34 11.48 1.07
CA GLU A 19 -10.49 12.52 2.09
C GLU A 19 -11.72 12.31 2.97
N GLN A 20 -12.70 11.52 2.52
CA GLN A 20 -13.91 11.27 3.27
C GLN A 20 -13.81 10.06 4.21
N CYS A 21 -13.30 8.94 3.73
CA CYS A 21 -13.25 7.71 4.54
C CYS A 21 -11.85 7.33 4.99
N GLY A 22 -10.82 7.97 4.44
CA GLY A 22 -9.45 7.65 4.80
C GLY A 22 -8.88 6.42 4.12
N GLY A 23 -9.63 5.77 3.22
CA GLY A 23 -9.15 4.60 2.49
C GLY A 23 -7.97 4.95 1.60
N MET A 24 -7.12 3.97 1.37
CA MET A 24 -5.89 4.15 0.64
C MET A 24 -5.92 3.38 -0.66
N THR A 25 -5.36 3.97 -1.72
CA THR A 25 -5.14 3.26 -2.98
C THR A 25 -3.67 3.35 -3.32
N VAL A 26 -3.05 2.20 -3.54
CA VAL A 26 -1.65 2.10 -3.93
C VAL A 26 -1.61 1.50 -5.32
N ALA A 27 -1.13 2.25 -6.29
CA ALA A 27 -0.96 1.75 -7.65
C ALA A 27 0.53 1.77 -8.00
N PHE A 28 1.04 0.63 -8.42
CA PHE A 28 2.43 0.52 -8.85
C PHE A 28 2.55 -0.53 -9.95
N GLY A 29 3.36 -0.24 -10.94
CA GLY A 29 3.43 -1.10 -12.11
C GLY A 29 2.04 -1.25 -12.74
N THR A 30 1.59 -2.47 -12.87
CA THR A 30 0.26 -2.78 -13.41
C THR A 30 -0.75 -3.18 -12.33
N VAL A 31 -0.40 -2.95 -11.05
CA VAL A 31 -1.20 -3.38 -9.91
C VAL A 31 -1.78 -2.18 -9.19
N SER A 32 -3.04 -2.27 -8.79
CA SER A 32 -3.70 -1.27 -7.96
C SER A 32 -4.35 -1.98 -6.79
N LEU A 33 -4.01 -1.54 -5.57
CA LEU A 33 -4.55 -2.10 -4.33
C LEU A 33 -5.38 -1.04 -3.62
N THR A 34 -6.60 -1.39 -3.25
CA THR A 34 -7.45 -0.54 -2.44
C THR A 34 -7.46 -1.11 -1.03
N LEU A 35 -7.02 -0.32 -0.07
CA LEU A 35 -6.70 -0.80 1.27
C LEU A 35 -7.33 0.10 2.33
N SER A 36 -7.63 -0.50 3.48
CA SER A 36 -7.89 0.29 4.68
C SER A 36 -6.58 0.90 5.17
N GLN A 37 -6.65 1.83 6.12
CA GLN A 37 -5.44 2.40 6.70
C GLN A 37 -4.61 1.34 7.42
N ALA A 38 -5.27 0.41 8.12
CA ALA A 38 -4.58 -0.67 8.81
C ALA A 38 -3.85 -1.58 7.82
N GLU A 39 -4.51 -1.92 6.71
CA GLU A 39 -3.90 -2.72 5.65
C GLU A 39 -2.75 -1.98 4.98
N PHE A 40 -2.90 -0.68 4.79
CA PHE A 40 -1.83 0.14 4.22
C PHE A 40 -0.60 0.14 5.13
N GLN A 41 -0.80 0.28 6.44
CA GLN A 41 0.32 0.25 7.39
C GLN A 41 0.99 -1.12 7.40
N LEU A 42 0.21 -2.19 7.29
CA LEU A 42 0.75 -3.53 7.18
C LEU A 42 1.57 -3.68 5.90
N LEU A 43 1.09 -3.14 4.80
CA LEU A 43 1.83 -3.14 3.54
C LEU A 43 3.17 -2.41 3.68
N CYS A 44 3.18 -1.26 4.36
CA CYS A 44 4.41 -0.51 4.61
C CYS A 44 5.41 -1.33 5.42
N GLN A 45 4.94 -1.99 6.48
CA GLN A 45 5.78 -2.83 7.31
C GLN A 45 6.34 -4.01 6.51
N LYS A 46 5.50 -4.62 5.71
CA LYS A 46 5.90 -5.77 4.92
C LYS A 46 6.95 -5.39 3.87
N ALA A 47 6.80 -4.22 3.27
CA ALA A 47 7.79 -3.73 2.31
C ALA A 47 9.14 -3.48 2.99
N ALA A 48 9.14 -2.83 4.14
CA ALA A 48 10.37 -2.54 4.87
C ALA A 48 11.05 -3.81 5.36
N SER A 49 10.29 -4.72 5.98
CA SER A 49 10.82 -5.99 6.48
C SER A 49 11.31 -6.87 5.34
N GLY A 50 10.56 -6.91 4.24
CA GLY A 50 10.93 -7.68 3.07
C GLY A 50 12.21 -7.17 2.45
N LEU A 51 12.37 -5.86 2.36
CA LEU A 51 13.60 -5.28 1.82
C LEU A 51 14.80 -5.67 2.66
N ALA A 52 14.68 -5.55 3.99
CA ALA A 52 15.77 -5.92 4.89
C ALA A 52 16.12 -7.40 4.79
N PHE A 53 15.11 -8.26 4.62
CA PHE A 53 15.32 -9.70 4.51
C PHE A 53 15.94 -10.10 3.18
N PHE A 54 15.39 -9.60 2.07
CA PHE A 54 15.78 -10.07 0.74
C PHE A 54 17.00 -9.38 0.16
N GLU A 55 17.28 -8.17 0.58
CA GLU A 55 18.40 -7.41 0.01
C GLU A 55 19.73 -8.17 0.02
N PRO A 56 20.14 -8.83 1.13
CA PRO A 56 21.38 -9.59 1.13
C PRO A 56 21.27 -10.99 0.52
N ARG A 57 20.07 -11.44 0.17
CA ARG A 57 19.83 -12.83 -0.22
C ARG A 57 19.52 -13.05 -1.69
N VAL A 58 19.13 -12.01 -2.41
CA VAL A 58 18.78 -12.17 -3.82
C VAL A 58 20.03 -12.11 -4.69
N GLU A 59 20.01 -12.86 -5.79
CA GLU A 59 21.16 -12.96 -6.69
C GLU A 59 21.37 -11.72 -7.53
N GLY A 60 20.31 -10.99 -7.85
CA GLY A 60 20.41 -9.78 -8.63
C GLY A 60 19.17 -8.93 -8.48
N PRO A 61 19.30 -7.60 -8.65
CA PRO A 61 18.20 -6.68 -8.37
C PRO A 61 17.05 -6.75 -9.37
N LEU A 62 17.28 -7.35 -10.54
CA LEU A 62 16.25 -7.38 -11.60
C LEU A 62 15.55 -8.71 -11.75
N ILE A 63 15.91 -9.71 -10.93
CA ILE A 63 15.28 -11.03 -11.00
C ILE A 63 14.02 -11.05 -10.16
N LYS A 64 12.92 -11.48 -10.75
CA LYS A 64 11.63 -11.61 -10.07
C LYS A 64 11.66 -12.82 -9.16
N GLN A 65 12.01 -12.64 -7.91
CA GLN A 65 12.15 -13.74 -6.98
C GLN A 65 11.60 -13.46 -5.58
N ILE A 66 10.95 -12.32 -5.37
CA ILE A 66 10.42 -11.95 -4.07
C ILE A 66 8.90 -12.07 -4.08
N PRO A 67 8.31 -13.10 -3.44
CA PRO A 67 6.86 -13.19 -3.30
C PRO A 67 6.41 -12.20 -2.24
N PHE A 68 6.00 -11.03 -2.67
CA PHE A 68 5.77 -9.91 -1.79
C PHE A 68 4.39 -9.94 -1.12
N TRP A 69 3.34 -10.11 -1.92
CA TRP A 69 1.98 -9.99 -1.41
C TRP A 69 1.08 -11.02 -2.07
N ARG A 70 0.44 -11.84 -1.24
CA ARG A 70 -0.50 -12.83 -1.74
C ARG A 70 -1.90 -12.23 -1.74
N ILE A 71 -2.48 -12.08 -2.91
CA ILE A 71 -3.79 -11.48 -3.08
C ILE A 71 -4.88 -12.50 -2.74
N ASN A 72 -4.74 -13.72 -3.23
CA ASN A 72 -5.65 -14.84 -2.97
C ASN A 72 -4.89 -16.14 -3.17
N ASP A 73 -5.61 -17.27 -3.11
CA ASP A 73 -4.97 -18.59 -3.18
C ASP A 73 -4.22 -18.85 -4.49
N PHE A 74 -4.53 -18.09 -5.54
CA PHE A 74 -3.98 -18.33 -6.87
C PHE A 74 -3.12 -17.17 -7.38
N THR A 75 -3.07 -16.06 -6.66
CA THR A 75 -2.43 -14.85 -7.15
C THR A 75 -1.48 -14.27 -6.12
N THR A 76 -0.22 -14.10 -6.49
CA THR A 76 0.80 -13.50 -5.65
C THR A 76 1.52 -12.43 -6.45
N ILE A 77 1.76 -11.28 -5.84
CA ILE A 77 2.58 -10.24 -6.44
C ILE A 77 4.03 -10.59 -6.19
N VAL A 78 4.78 -10.76 -7.27
CA VAL A 78 6.21 -11.11 -7.21
C VAL A 78 7.00 -9.92 -7.72
N LEU A 79 7.98 -9.49 -6.93
CA LEU A 79 8.80 -8.33 -7.24
C LEU A 79 10.26 -8.72 -7.41
N ASN A 80 11.00 -7.87 -8.11
CA ASN A 80 12.46 -7.90 -8.02
C ASN A 80 12.90 -6.95 -6.90
N LEU A 81 14.18 -6.97 -6.57
CA LEU A 81 14.69 -6.16 -5.47
C LEU A 81 14.56 -4.65 -5.76
N GLU A 82 14.78 -4.24 -7.00
CA GLU A 82 14.65 -2.84 -7.37
C GLU A 82 13.22 -2.35 -7.20
N GLU A 83 12.25 -3.16 -7.62
CA GLU A 83 10.84 -2.83 -7.45
C GLU A 83 10.48 -2.72 -5.97
N LEU A 84 11.01 -3.63 -5.14
CA LEU A 84 10.74 -3.60 -3.70
C LEU A 84 11.34 -2.36 -3.05
N ARG A 85 12.54 -1.95 -3.47
CA ARG A 85 13.15 -0.70 -2.98
C ARG A 85 12.30 0.51 -3.32
N GLN A 86 11.85 0.59 -4.57
CA GLN A 86 11.03 1.71 -5.02
C GLN A 86 9.67 1.73 -4.32
N LEU A 87 9.06 0.56 -4.16
CA LEU A 87 7.79 0.45 -3.46
C LEU A 87 7.93 0.85 -2.00
N SER A 88 8.95 0.37 -1.32
CA SER A 88 9.20 0.71 0.09
C SER A 88 9.38 2.22 0.27
N GLN A 89 10.14 2.85 -0.61
CA GLN A 89 10.36 4.29 -0.56
C GLN A 89 9.06 5.06 -0.80
N MET A 90 8.30 4.66 -1.81
CA MET A 90 7.02 5.28 -2.14
C MET A 90 6.04 5.19 -0.96
N LEU A 91 5.94 4.02 -0.35
CA LEU A 91 5.03 3.80 0.77
C LEU A 91 5.43 4.61 2.00
N GLN A 92 6.71 4.70 2.30
CA GLN A 92 7.17 5.48 3.45
C GLN A 92 6.89 6.96 3.28
N LYS A 93 7.12 7.49 2.09
CA LYS A 93 6.85 8.90 1.81
C LYS A 93 5.36 9.19 1.86
N ALA A 94 4.53 8.30 1.35
CA ALA A 94 3.08 8.45 1.43
C ALA A 94 2.61 8.36 2.87
N LYS A 95 3.16 7.44 3.65
CA LYS A 95 2.80 7.27 5.06
C LYS A 95 3.05 8.54 5.87
N SER A 96 4.12 9.25 5.58
CA SER A 96 4.45 10.49 6.28
C SER A 96 3.42 11.60 6.01
N LYS A 97 2.66 11.49 4.94
CA LYS A 97 1.64 12.47 4.56
C LYS A 97 0.22 12.00 4.81
N MET A 98 0.06 10.77 5.25
CA MET A 98 -1.25 10.17 5.46
C MET A 98 -1.93 10.80 6.66
N VAL A 99 -3.23 11.11 6.52
CA VAL A 99 -4.05 11.54 7.63
C VAL A 99 -4.68 10.32 8.27
N VAL A 100 -4.44 10.13 9.56
CA VAL A 100 -4.99 9.00 10.30
C VAL A 100 -6.41 9.29 10.71
N PHE A 101 -7.33 8.43 10.33
CA PHE A 101 -8.74 8.52 10.70
C PHE A 101 -8.95 7.63 11.92
N GLU A 102 -9.30 8.22 13.04
CA GLU A 102 -9.51 7.48 14.28
C GLU A 102 -10.98 7.15 14.46
N PRO A 103 -11.30 5.91 14.85
CA PRO A 103 -12.68 5.59 15.21
C PRO A 103 -13.05 6.32 16.50
N LYS A 104 -14.15 7.08 16.46
CA LYS A 104 -14.57 7.89 17.59
C LYS A 104 -15.59 7.19 18.47
N SER A 105 -16.31 6.23 17.89
CA SER A 105 -17.35 5.50 18.59
C SER A 105 -17.69 4.24 17.82
N VAL A 106 -18.45 3.35 18.48
CA VAL A 106 -18.93 2.12 17.82
C VAL A 106 -19.79 2.47 16.61
N ALA A 107 -20.61 3.50 16.72
CA ALA A 107 -21.43 3.93 15.59
C ALA A 107 -20.58 4.40 14.41
N SER A 108 -19.50 5.12 14.69
CA SER A 108 -18.59 5.56 13.64
C SER A 108 -17.90 4.36 12.99
N GLU A 109 -17.55 3.35 13.76
CA GLU A 109 -16.95 2.14 13.23
C GLU A 109 -17.91 1.38 12.32
N LEU A 110 -19.17 1.30 12.72
CA LEU A 110 -20.19 0.65 11.91
C LEU A 110 -20.40 1.38 10.60
N ILE A 111 -20.41 2.70 10.64
CA ILE A 111 -20.53 3.52 9.44
C ILE A 111 -19.32 3.31 8.54
N ALA A 112 -18.13 3.22 9.12
CA ALA A 112 -16.91 3.00 8.37
C ALA A 112 -16.88 1.65 7.65
N ARG A 113 -17.63 0.66 8.14
CA ARG A 113 -17.73 -0.64 7.46
C ARG A 113 -18.50 -0.56 6.15
N PHE A 114 -19.27 0.49 5.96
CA PHE A 114 -20.03 0.69 4.73
C PHE A 114 -19.58 2.01 4.08
N PRO A 115 -18.29 2.11 3.77
CA PRO A 115 -17.77 3.37 3.24
C PRO A 115 -18.30 3.65 1.85
N THR A 116 -18.54 4.91 1.58
CA THR A 116 -18.95 5.36 0.26
C THR A 116 -17.76 5.52 -0.69
N CYS A 117 -16.56 5.37 -0.16
CA CYS A 117 -15.33 5.60 -0.89
C CYS A 117 -14.67 4.31 -1.38
N GLN A 118 -15.44 3.32 -1.73
CA GLN A 118 -14.89 2.10 -2.29
C GLN A 118 -14.93 2.16 -3.80
N SER A 119 -13.82 1.84 -4.37
CA SER A 119 -13.68 1.77 -5.82
C SER A 119 -14.09 0.42 -6.35
#